data_194fe1e01872f452a19d6cff30029f94
#
_entry.id   194fe1e01872f452a19d6cff30029f94
#
_cell.length_a   1.000
_cell.length_b   1.000
_cell.length_c   1.000
_cell.angle_alpha   90.00
_cell.angle_beta   90.00
_cell.angle_gamma   90.00
#
_symmetry.space_group_name_H-M   'P 1'
#
loop_
_entity.id
_entity.type
_entity.pdbx_description
1 polymer ?
#
loop_
_entity_poly.entity_id
_entity_poly.type
_entity_poly.pdbx_seq_one_letter_code
_entity_poly.pdbx_strand_id
1 'polypeptide(L)'
;MITTDRLRAVHTIVTHANCPDGIASAILLHDVLPEAKIVFVQHQTLEHKSLPVSEGVLFVDFAPHETQAQQFVEAGAMILDHHKTARAIVEAFGDNGRFGDEVQDPGVCGAVLAFNHVWAPLKSPSYLIPKPPLKEYQIAKDFATLAGVRDTWQKDSPDWHRACVQAEMLRFFPIETLLADTCPFLNSNQSRWLPRMEIGELLIAKHTKSTQKAVAKSFKFKSLAGTRVVMLSNVGAVNDAAELLREEADLVVAFGYEVEDNMPKIYFSTRTGRSFDCGTFCKDHGGGGHTKAAGFNMPLPVLNPYTTFRQVLDIWEMGHRSPQLPLLPTPPYMKPM
;
A
#
# COMPACT_ATOMS: atom_id res chain seq x y z
N MET A 1 -4.45 1.65 -26.98
CA MET A 1 -4.41 3.00 -26.32
C MET A 1 -5.68 3.17 -25.49
N ILE A 2 -5.56 3.61 -24.27
CA ILE A 2 -6.71 3.95 -23.42
C ILE A 2 -7.39 5.17 -24.06
N THR A 3 -8.63 4.98 -24.53
CA THR A 3 -9.43 6.05 -25.17
C THR A 3 -10.58 6.45 -24.28
N THR A 4 -11.14 7.64 -24.47
CA THR A 4 -12.30 8.13 -23.70
C THR A 4 -13.51 7.19 -23.83
N ASP A 5 -13.75 6.59 -25.00
CA ASP A 5 -14.87 5.67 -25.19
C ASP A 5 -14.66 4.37 -24.41
N ARG A 6 -13.45 3.84 -24.36
CA ARG A 6 -13.13 2.66 -23.54
C ARG A 6 -13.25 2.97 -22.06
N LEU A 7 -12.81 4.16 -21.63
CA LEU A 7 -12.99 4.58 -20.24
C LEU A 7 -14.46 4.67 -19.84
N ARG A 8 -15.32 5.17 -20.72
CA ARG A 8 -16.79 5.21 -20.48
C ARG A 8 -17.43 3.83 -20.43
N ALA A 9 -16.82 2.83 -21.03
CA ALA A 9 -17.29 1.44 -20.99
C ALA A 9 -16.83 0.69 -19.72
N VAL A 10 -16.05 1.32 -18.84
CA VAL A 10 -15.65 0.71 -17.55
C VAL A 10 -16.89 0.52 -16.67
N HIS A 11 -17.12 -0.71 -16.26
CA HIS A 11 -18.21 -1.08 -15.35
C HIS A 11 -17.70 -1.68 -14.03
N THR A 12 -16.40 -1.99 -13.93
CA THR A 12 -15.77 -2.50 -12.70
C THR A 12 -14.40 -1.87 -12.50
N ILE A 13 -14.19 -1.30 -11.34
CA ILE A 13 -12.91 -0.74 -10.89
C ILE A 13 -12.39 -1.63 -9.78
N VAL A 14 -11.20 -2.18 -9.94
CA VAL A 14 -10.52 -2.99 -8.93
C VAL A 14 -9.37 -2.20 -8.35
N THR A 15 -9.34 -2.05 -7.04
CA THR A 15 -8.31 -1.24 -6.36
C THR A 15 -7.87 -1.86 -5.04
N HIS A 16 -6.74 -1.37 -4.51
CA HIS A 16 -6.14 -1.89 -3.29
C HIS A 16 -6.97 -1.56 -2.05
N ALA A 17 -7.37 -2.57 -1.30
CA ALA A 17 -8.10 -2.40 -0.05
C ALA A 17 -7.19 -1.88 1.09
N ASN A 18 -7.76 -1.07 1.98
CA ASN A 18 -7.08 -0.50 3.16
C ASN A 18 -5.85 0.36 2.86
N CYS A 19 -5.66 0.76 1.60
CA CYS A 19 -4.62 1.66 1.14
C CYS A 19 -5.19 3.06 0.87
N PRO A 20 -4.64 4.15 1.43
CA PRO A 20 -5.11 5.51 1.12
C PRO A 20 -5.00 5.88 -0.35
N ASP A 21 -4.00 5.36 -1.07
CA ASP A 21 -3.85 5.58 -2.51
C ASP A 21 -4.95 4.86 -3.29
N GLY A 22 -5.22 3.59 -2.98
CA GLY A 22 -6.34 2.85 -3.57
C GLY A 22 -7.70 3.50 -3.29
N ILE A 23 -7.92 4.03 -2.07
CA ILE A 23 -9.14 4.76 -1.71
C ILE A 23 -9.22 6.09 -2.47
N ALA A 24 -8.13 6.85 -2.56
CA ALA A 24 -8.09 8.11 -3.31
C ALA A 24 -8.34 7.88 -4.81
N SER A 25 -7.77 6.81 -5.36
CA SER A 25 -8.04 6.36 -6.73
C SER A 25 -9.52 6.07 -6.95
N ALA A 26 -10.14 5.32 -6.04
CA ALA A 26 -11.56 5.00 -6.10
C ALA A 26 -12.45 6.24 -6.08
N ILE A 27 -12.16 7.22 -5.22
CA ILE A 27 -12.90 8.48 -5.11
C ILE A 27 -12.82 9.27 -6.42
N LEU A 28 -11.61 9.42 -6.99
CA LEU A 28 -11.41 10.08 -8.28
C LEU A 28 -12.20 9.41 -9.41
N LEU A 29 -12.13 8.08 -9.45
CA LEU A 29 -12.80 7.32 -10.50
C LEU A 29 -14.33 7.31 -10.33
N HIS A 30 -14.83 7.25 -9.11
CA HIS A 30 -16.27 7.31 -8.84
C HIS A 30 -16.90 8.65 -9.29
N ASP A 31 -16.17 9.75 -9.21
CA ASP A 31 -16.65 11.07 -9.68
C ASP A 31 -16.89 11.12 -11.21
N VAL A 32 -16.20 10.32 -11.98
CA VAL A 32 -16.30 10.32 -13.45
C VAL A 32 -16.91 9.04 -14.01
N LEU A 33 -17.03 7.99 -13.22
CA LEU A 33 -17.58 6.68 -13.54
C LEU A 33 -18.51 6.22 -12.41
N PRO A 34 -19.59 6.97 -12.08
CA PRO A 34 -20.41 6.71 -10.89
C PRO A 34 -21.16 5.38 -10.95
N GLU A 35 -21.40 4.85 -12.16
CA GLU A 35 -22.09 3.57 -12.36
C GLU A 35 -21.14 2.35 -12.28
N ALA A 36 -19.81 2.58 -12.26
CA ALA A 36 -18.87 1.49 -12.16
C ALA A 36 -18.84 0.92 -10.73
N LYS A 37 -18.93 -0.40 -10.63
CA LYS A 37 -18.75 -1.10 -9.35
C LYS A 37 -17.30 -0.99 -8.89
N ILE A 38 -17.08 -0.51 -7.68
CA ILE A 38 -15.75 -0.49 -7.06
C ILE A 38 -15.57 -1.77 -6.22
N VAL A 39 -14.45 -2.47 -6.46
CA VAL A 39 -14.07 -3.70 -5.76
C VAL A 39 -12.72 -3.47 -5.08
N PHE A 40 -12.72 -3.51 -3.76
CA PHE A 40 -11.50 -3.37 -2.96
C PHE A 40 -10.93 -4.76 -2.67
N VAL A 41 -9.69 -5.01 -3.07
CA VAL A 41 -9.05 -6.34 -2.98
C VAL A 41 -7.73 -6.24 -2.23
N GLN A 42 -7.42 -7.25 -1.43
CA GLN A 42 -6.12 -7.44 -0.81
C GLN A 42 -5.27 -8.43 -1.60
N HIS A 43 -3.94 -8.19 -1.61
CA HIS A 43 -3.00 -9.09 -2.25
C HIS A 43 -3.05 -10.50 -1.64
N GLN A 44 -2.90 -11.51 -2.50
CA GLN A 44 -2.82 -12.93 -2.15
C GLN A 44 -4.06 -13.56 -1.51
N THR A 45 -5.19 -12.83 -1.43
CA THR A 45 -6.47 -13.41 -1.00
C THR A 45 -7.09 -14.33 -2.05
N LEU A 46 -8.08 -15.14 -1.64
CA LEU A 46 -8.86 -15.93 -2.58
C LEU A 46 -9.61 -15.04 -3.58
N GLU A 47 -10.13 -13.91 -3.13
CA GLU A 47 -10.77 -12.92 -4.00
C GLU A 47 -9.82 -12.40 -5.06
N HIS A 48 -8.57 -12.06 -4.71
CA HIS A 48 -7.54 -11.65 -5.66
C HIS A 48 -7.27 -12.71 -6.74
N LYS A 49 -7.32 -13.99 -6.37
CA LYS A 49 -7.05 -15.12 -7.26
C LYS A 49 -8.24 -15.54 -8.12
N SER A 50 -9.42 -14.99 -7.87
CA SER A 50 -10.69 -15.40 -8.49
C SER A 50 -11.56 -14.22 -8.97
N LEU A 51 -10.94 -13.10 -9.31
CA LEU A 51 -11.68 -11.95 -9.85
C LEU A 51 -12.40 -12.31 -11.16
N PRO A 52 -13.64 -11.87 -11.35
CA PRO A 52 -14.36 -12.10 -12.60
C PRO A 52 -13.65 -11.41 -13.77
N VAL A 53 -13.24 -12.20 -14.76
CA VAL A 53 -12.60 -11.68 -15.97
C VAL A 53 -13.67 -11.20 -16.94
N SER A 54 -13.59 -9.93 -17.33
CA SER A 54 -14.46 -9.33 -18.34
C SER A 54 -13.82 -8.11 -19.00
N GLU A 55 -14.34 -7.73 -20.16
CA GLU A 55 -14.09 -6.43 -20.77
C GLU A 55 -14.64 -5.31 -19.85
N GLY A 56 -14.02 -4.13 -19.86
CA GLY A 56 -14.49 -3.01 -19.03
C GLY A 56 -14.07 -3.09 -17.57
N VAL A 57 -13.09 -3.93 -17.23
CA VAL A 57 -12.40 -3.91 -15.93
C VAL A 57 -11.23 -2.93 -15.99
N LEU A 58 -11.15 -2.04 -15.00
CA LEU A 58 -10.03 -1.14 -14.78
C LEU A 58 -9.38 -1.47 -13.44
N PHE A 59 -8.13 -1.89 -13.47
CA PHE A 59 -7.27 -2.00 -12.28
C PHE A 59 -6.60 -0.67 -12.01
N VAL A 60 -6.59 -0.22 -10.76
CA VAL A 60 -5.87 1.00 -10.33
C VAL A 60 -5.23 0.79 -8.96
N ASP A 61 -3.96 1.16 -8.81
CA ASP A 61 -3.16 0.91 -7.59
C ASP A 61 -3.13 -0.57 -7.19
N PHE A 62 -3.40 -1.44 -8.14
CA PHE A 62 -3.53 -2.87 -7.93
C PHE A 62 -3.41 -3.63 -9.25
N ALA A 63 -2.67 -4.73 -9.25
CA ALA A 63 -2.56 -5.61 -10.41
C ALA A 63 -3.36 -6.91 -10.21
N PRO A 64 -3.89 -7.52 -11.27
CA PRO A 64 -4.47 -8.86 -11.17
C PRO A 64 -3.44 -9.88 -10.72
N HIS A 65 -3.89 -10.97 -10.08
CA HIS A 65 -3.01 -12.06 -9.72
C HIS A 65 -2.34 -12.66 -10.98
N GLU A 66 -1.08 -13.05 -10.87
CA GLU A 66 -0.29 -13.54 -12.00
C GLU A 66 -0.98 -14.69 -12.78
N THR A 67 -1.72 -15.56 -12.07
CA THR A 67 -2.49 -16.67 -12.67
C THR A 67 -3.66 -16.23 -13.54
N GLN A 68 -4.13 -14.99 -13.40
CA GLN A 68 -5.25 -14.43 -14.17
C GLN A 68 -4.82 -13.29 -15.09
N ALA A 69 -3.62 -12.75 -14.96
CA ALA A 69 -3.17 -11.57 -15.69
C ALA A 69 -3.36 -11.71 -17.20
N GLN A 70 -2.99 -12.86 -17.77
CA GLN A 70 -3.14 -13.12 -19.21
C GLN A 70 -4.62 -13.10 -19.65
N GLN A 71 -5.53 -13.64 -18.85
CA GLN A 71 -6.97 -13.64 -19.15
C GLN A 71 -7.55 -12.21 -19.19
N PHE A 72 -7.10 -11.32 -18.28
CA PHE A 72 -7.49 -9.92 -18.30
C PHE A 72 -6.91 -9.15 -19.50
N VAL A 73 -5.69 -9.45 -19.89
CA VAL A 73 -5.09 -8.91 -21.14
C VAL A 73 -5.94 -9.30 -22.35
N GLU A 74 -6.28 -10.57 -22.49
CA GLU A 74 -7.08 -11.12 -23.59
C GLU A 74 -8.51 -10.55 -23.58
N ALA A 75 -9.10 -10.34 -22.40
CA ALA A 75 -10.39 -9.69 -22.24
C ALA A 75 -10.35 -8.19 -22.57
N GLY A 76 -9.19 -7.59 -22.73
CA GLY A 76 -9.05 -6.17 -23.01
C GLY A 76 -9.21 -5.26 -21.80
N ALA A 77 -9.03 -5.75 -20.58
CA ALA A 77 -9.01 -4.94 -19.37
C ALA A 77 -7.93 -3.85 -19.41
N MET A 78 -8.03 -2.87 -18.51
CA MET A 78 -7.07 -1.76 -18.39
C MET A 78 -6.39 -1.79 -17.01
N ILE A 79 -5.15 -1.28 -16.94
CA ILE A 79 -4.39 -1.23 -15.69
C ILE A 79 -3.57 0.05 -15.56
N LEU A 80 -3.62 0.65 -14.36
CA LEU A 80 -2.84 1.79 -13.92
C LEU A 80 -2.15 1.42 -12.60
N ASP A 81 -0.85 1.19 -12.61
CA ASP A 81 -0.13 0.76 -11.41
C ASP A 81 1.30 1.32 -11.38
N HIS A 82 1.85 1.50 -10.19
CA HIS A 82 3.20 2.03 -9.97
C HIS A 82 4.08 1.05 -9.16
N HIS A 83 3.52 -0.03 -8.66
CA HIS A 83 4.27 -1.02 -7.88
C HIS A 83 5.30 -1.74 -8.74
N LYS A 84 6.56 -1.71 -8.34
CA LYS A 84 7.68 -2.35 -9.08
C LYS A 84 7.43 -3.84 -9.36
N THR A 85 6.76 -4.52 -8.43
CA THR A 85 6.39 -5.94 -8.56
C THR A 85 5.32 -6.18 -9.62
N ALA A 86 4.49 -5.20 -9.92
CA ALA A 86 3.44 -5.25 -10.93
C ALA A 86 3.93 -4.88 -12.34
N ARG A 87 5.15 -4.31 -12.47
CA ARG A 87 5.66 -3.76 -13.73
C ARG A 87 5.50 -4.69 -14.92
N ALA A 88 5.93 -5.95 -14.79
CA ALA A 88 5.84 -6.92 -15.88
C ALA A 88 4.39 -7.23 -16.27
N ILE A 89 3.46 -7.24 -15.30
CA ILE A 89 2.03 -7.40 -15.56
C ILE A 89 1.51 -6.18 -16.32
N VAL A 90 1.78 -4.96 -15.85
CA VAL A 90 1.34 -3.72 -16.52
C VAL A 90 1.85 -3.65 -17.95
N GLU A 91 3.11 -3.99 -18.18
CA GLU A 91 3.73 -4.02 -19.51
C GLU A 91 3.04 -5.04 -20.44
N ALA A 92 2.58 -6.18 -19.91
CA ALA A 92 1.83 -7.17 -20.70
C ALA A 92 0.47 -6.65 -21.19
N PHE A 93 -0.13 -5.65 -20.54
CA PHE A 93 -1.36 -5.00 -21.02
C PHE A 93 -1.12 -4.08 -22.23
N GLY A 94 0.13 -3.81 -22.60
CA GLY A 94 0.48 -3.01 -23.76
C GLY A 94 -0.18 -1.63 -23.74
N ASP A 95 -0.91 -1.30 -24.80
CA ASP A 95 -1.64 -0.01 -24.91
C ASP A 95 -2.71 0.22 -23.83
N ASN A 96 -3.12 -0.81 -23.12
CA ASN A 96 -4.10 -0.76 -22.02
C ASN A 96 -3.45 -0.62 -20.64
N GLY A 97 -2.13 -0.68 -20.55
CA GLY A 97 -1.36 -0.52 -19.32
C GLY A 97 -0.71 0.85 -19.22
N ARG A 98 -0.65 1.40 -18.00
CA ARG A 98 0.19 2.57 -17.67
C ARG A 98 0.93 2.26 -16.38
N PHE A 99 2.24 2.16 -16.50
CA PHE A 99 3.13 2.00 -15.36
C PHE A 99 3.65 3.37 -14.92
N GLY A 100 3.47 3.68 -13.64
CA GLY A 100 4.06 4.85 -13.00
C GLY A 100 5.47 4.51 -12.49
N ASP A 101 6.48 5.19 -13.03
CA ASP A 101 7.86 5.00 -12.59
C ASP A 101 8.27 6.12 -11.62
N GLU A 102 8.32 5.80 -10.33
CA GLU A 102 8.69 6.75 -9.26
C GLU A 102 10.09 7.38 -9.44
N VAL A 103 10.98 6.74 -10.20
CA VAL A 103 12.31 7.26 -10.47
C VAL A 103 12.24 8.41 -11.50
N GLN A 104 11.32 8.29 -12.48
CA GLN A 104 11.13 9.27 -13.53
C GLN A 104 10.14 10.38 -13.13
N ASP A 105 9.12 10.01 -12.36
CA ASP A 105 8.07 10.92 -11.87
C ASP A 105 7.89 10.73 -10.35
N PRO A 106 8.69 11.44 -9.54
CA PRO A 106 8.57 11.37 -8.09
C PRO A 106 7.18 11.80 -7.63
N GLY A 107 6.50 10.92 -6.89
CA GLY A 107 5.12 11.14 -6.41
C GLY A 107 4.06 10.51 -7.29
N VAL A 108 4.44 9.78 -8.35
CA VAL A 108 3.48 8.97 -9.09
C VAL A 108 2.97 7.82 -8.21
N CYS A 109 1.65 7.69 -8.17
CA CYS A 109 0.93 6.65 -7.43
C CYS A 109 -0.37 6.33 -8.17
N GLY A 110 -1.16 5.38 -7.67
CA GLY A 110 -2.43 4.99 -8.29
C GLY A 110 -3.38 6.18 -8.48
N ALA A 111 -3.52 7.05 -7.48
CA ALA A 111 -4.39 8.23 -7.56
C ALA A 111 -3.90 9.26 -8.60
N VAL A 112 -2.59 9.46 -8.72
CA VAL A 112 -2.01 10.33 -9.75
C VAL A 112 -2.26 9.75 -11.15
N LEU A 113 -2.08 8.44 -11.32
CA LEU A 113 -2.40 7.75 -12.57
C LEU A 113 -3.90 7.82 -12.90
N ALA A 114 -4.77 7.60 -11.92
CA ALA A 114 -6.22 7.73 -12.07
C ALA A 114 -6.61 9.15 -12.50
N PHE A 115 -6.04 10.17 -11.87
CA PHE A 115 -6.26 11.56 -12.26
C PHE A 115 -5.81 11.84 -13.70
N ASN A 116 -4.56 11.50 -14.04
CA ASN A 116 -3.97 11.84 -15.32
C ASN A 116 -4.58 11.07 -16.49
N HIS A 117 -4.90 9.80 -16.31
CA HIS A 117 -5.31 8.90 -17.40
C HIS A 117 -6.81 8.63 -17.48
N VAL A 118 -7.58 8.96 -16.43
CA VAL A 118 -9.03 8.74 -16.43
C VAL A 118 -9.80 10.00 -16.08
N TRP A 119 -9.58 10.57 -14.90
CA TRP A 119 -10.38 11.71 -14.43
C TRP A 119 -10.25 12.92 -15.35
N ALA A 120 -9.06 13.39 -15.61
CA ALA A 120 -8.81 14.58 -16.44
C ALA A 120 -9.28 14.37 -17.91
N PRO A 121 -9.02 13.23 -18.57
CA PRO A 121 -9.55 12.97 -19.91
C PRO A 121 -11.08 12.90 -19.96
N LEU A 122 -11.77 12.34 -18.96
CA LEU A 122 -13.23 12.24 -18.94
C LEU A 122 -13.92 13.58 -18.63
N LYS A 123 -13.30 14.41 -17.78
CA LYS A 123 -13.81 15.77 -17.47
C LYS A 123 -13.52 16.78 -18.61
N SER A 124 -12.52 16.52 -19.45
CA SER A 124 -12.16 17.41 -20.59
C SER A 124 -11.88 16.61 -21.86
N PRO A 125 -12.92 15.96 -22.44
CA PRO A 125 -12.77 14.98 -23.52
C PRO A 125 -12.37 15.57 -24.87
N SER A 126 -12.33 16.89 -25.03
CA SER A 126 -11.83 17.53 -26.25
C SER A 126 -11.40 18.98 -26.02
N TYR A 127 -10.52 19.48 -26.90
CA TYR A 127 -10.11 20.90 -26.94
C TYR A 127 -11.29 21.87 -27.24
N LEU A 128 -12.47 21.35 -27.60
CA LEU A 128 -13.65 22.11 -28.00
C LEU A 128 -14.71 22.22 -26.88
N ILE A 129 -14.58 21.47 -25.79
CA ILE A 129 -15.49 21.55 -24.66
C ILE A 129 -14.85 22.42 -23.56
N PRO A 130 -15.60 23.30 -22.88
CA PRO A 130 -15.08 24.07 -21.77
C PRO A 130 -14.38 23.12 -20.79
N LYS A 131 -13.12 23.42 -20.44
CA LYS A 131 -12.39 22.71 -19.38
C LYS A 131 -13.26 22.73 -18.12
N PRO A 132 -13.18 21.67 -17.26
CA PRO A 132 -13.84 21.72 -15.98
C PRO A 132 -13.49 23.05 -15.29
N PRO A 133 -14.34 23.59 -14.41
CA PRO A 133 -14.00 24.80 -13.68
C PRO A 133 -12.60 24.66 -13.14
N LEU A 134 -11.76 25.66 -13.39
CA LEU A 134 -10.33 25.62 -13.02
C LEU A 134 -10.12 25.17 -11.57
N LYS A 135 -11.08 25.54 -10.72
CA LYS A 135 -11.11 25.18 -9.31
C LYS A 135 -11.29 23.68 -9.08
N GLU A 136 -12.23 23.02 -9.79
CA GLU A 136 -12.45 21.57 -9.64
C GLU A 136 -11.23 20.78 -10.10
N TYR A 137 -10.67 21.15 -11.23
CA TYR A 137 -9.46 20.52 -11.75
C TYR A 137 -8.30 20.63 -10.74
N GLN A 138 -8.10 21.82 -10.17
CA GLN A 138 -7.02 22.04 -9.22
C GLN A 138 -7.23 21.24 -7.93
N ILE A 139 -8.46 21.19 -7.40
CA ILE A 139 -8.78 20.41 -6.20
C ILE A 139 -8.56 18.92 -6.46
N ALA A 140 -9.01 18.38 -7.59
CA ALA A 140 -8.80 16.97 -7.93
C ALA A 140 -7.32 16.65 -8.11
N LYS A 141 -6.57 17.53 -8.75
CA LYS A 141 -5.13 17.41 -8.90
C LYS A 141 -4.40 17.44 -7.56
N ASP A 142 -4.74 18.40 -6.69
CA ASP A 142 -4.15 18.51 -5.34
C ASP A 142 -4.44 17.26 -4.51
N PHE A 143 -5.67 16.73 -4.59
CA PHE A 143 -6.05 15.51 -3.90
C PHE A 143 -5.22 14.30 -4.35
N ALA A 144 -5.03 14.11 -5.66
CA ALA A 144 -4.18 13.07 -6.21
C ALA A 144 -2.71 13.28 -5.82
N THR A 145 -2.22 14.52 -5.89
CA THR A 145 -0.85 14.87 -5.52
C THR A 145 -0.57 14.55 -4.06
N LEU A 146 -1.49 14.88 -3.15
CA LEU A 146 -1.35 14.56 -1.72
C LEU A 146 -1.29 13.04 -1.48
N ALA A 147 -2.08 12.25 -2.22
CA ALA A 147 -1.97 10.79 -2.17
C ALA A 147 -0.55 10.34 -2.56
N GLY A 148 0.00 10.86 -3.67
CA GLY A 148 1.34 10.55 -4.14
C GLY A 148 2.44 10.97 -3.16
N VAL A 149 2.36 12.17 -2.60
CA VAL A 149 3.32 12.65 -1.57
C VAL A 149 3.36 11.69 -0.38
N ARG A 150 2.20 11.17 0.06
CA ARG A 150 2.13 10.24 1.19
C ARG A 150 2.59 8.84 0.82
N ASP A 151 2.18 8.34 -0.33
CA ASP A 151 2.45 6.98 -0.77
C ASP A 151 3.93 6.76 -1.10
N THR A 152 4.54 7.68 -1.83
CA THR A 152 5.97 7.65 -2.18
C THR A 152 6.88 8.23 -1.10
N TRP A 153 6.33 8.51 0.10
CA TRP A 153 7.09 8.91 1.29
C TRP A 153 7.92 10.19 1.15
N GLN A 154 7.39 11.22 0.47
CA GLN A 154 8.08 12.50 0.21
C GLN A 154 8.07 13.42 1.43
N LYS A 155 8.81 13.08 2.47
CA LYS A 155 8.83 13.80 3.76
C LYS A 155 9.32 15.24 3.67
N ASP A 156 10.18 15.54 2.70
CA ASP A 156 10.71 16.90 2.50
C ASP A 156 9.74 17.80 1.72
N SER A 157 8.61 17.26 1.25
CA SER A 157 7.57 18.04 0.60
C SER A 157 6.90 19.01 1.60
N PRO A 158 6.65 20.27 1.21
CA PRO A 158 5.85 21.20 2.02
C PRO A 158 4.43 20.69 2.27
N ASP A 159 3.95 19.79 1.42
CA ASP A 159 2.62 19.16 1.52
C ASP A 159 2.59 17.89 2.37
N TRP A 160 3.74 17.44 2.92
CA TRP A 160 3.81 16.19 3.67
C TRP A 160 2.77 16.08 4.79
N HIS A 161 2.63 17.13 5.61
CA HIS A 161 1.66 17.12 6.69
C HIS A 161 0.23 16.99 6.17
N ARG A 162 -0.15 17.77 5.16
CA ARG A 162 -1.46 17.69 4.52
C ARG A 162 -1.73 16.29 3.93
N ALA A 163 -0.72 15.70 3.32
CA ALA A 163 -0.77 14.35 2.75
C ALA A 163 -1.01 13.28 3.85
N CYS A 164 -0.34 13.42 5.00
CA CYS A 164 -0.60 12.56 6.16
C CYS A 164 -2.04 12.71 6.69
N VAL A 165 -2.52 13.95 6.82
CA VAL A 165 -3.90 14.25 7.26
C VAL A 165 -4.92 13.60 6.32
N GLN A 166 -4.74 13.76 5.00
CA GLN A 166 -5.61 13.13 4.02
C GLN A 166 -5.59 11.60 4.14
N ALA A 167 -4.41 10.99 4.26
CA ALA A 167 -4.28 9.54 4.37
C ALA A 167 -4.97 8.99 5.62
N GLU A 168 -4.83 9.65 6.77
CA GLU A 168 -5.50 9.22 8.00
C GLU A 168 -7.01 9.39 7.93
N MET A 169 -7.48 10.46 7.33
CA MET A 169 -8.89 10.68 7.06
C MET A 169 -9.47 9.59 6.16
N LEU A 170 -8.79 9.27 5.05
CA LEU A 170 -9.22 8.21 4.11
C LEU A 170 -9.28 6.82 4.76
N ARG A 171 -8.37 6.51 5.68
CA ARG A 171 -8.39 5.24 6.43
C ARG A 171 -9.50 5.17 7.48
N PHE A 172 -9.86 6.31 8.04
CA PHE A 172 -10.78 6.37 9.18
C PHE A 172 -12.24 6.22 8.77
N PHE A 173 -12.65 6.88 7.69
CA PHE A 173 -14.03 6.88 7.26
C PHE A 173 -14.35 5.63 6.43
N PRO A 174 -15.54 5.01 6.62
CA PRO A 174 -16.03 3.96 5.73
C PRO A 174 -16.08 4.46 4.28
N ILE A 175 -15.67 3.60 3.35
CA ILE A 175 -15.59 3.97 1.93
C ILE A 175 -16.94 4.41 1.36
N GLU A 176 -18.02 3.79 1.80
CA GLU A 176 -19.39 4.12 1.40
C GLU A 176 -19.73 5.56 1.79
N THR A 177 -19.25 6.01 2.96
CA THR A 177 -19.41 7.39 3.41
C THR A 177 -18.59 8.35 2.55
N LEU A 178 -17.37 7.96 2.18
CA LEU A 178 -16.50 8.79 1.33
C LEU A 178 -17.04 8.92 -0.09
N LEU A 179 -17.58 7.85 -0.66
CA LEU A 179 -18.18 7.85 -1.99
C LEU A 179 -19.56 8.52 -2.03
N ALA A 180 -20.41 8.29 -1.01
CA ALA A 180 -21.77 8.86 -0.96
C ALA A 180 -21.79 10.38 -0.78
N ASP A 181 -20.78 10.95 -0.15
CA ASP A 181 -20.68 12.41 0.03
C ASP A 181 -20.22 13.15 -1.23
N THR A 182 -20.35 12.50 -2.37
CA THR A 182 -19.97 13.05 -3.65
C THR A 182 -18.68 13.85 -3.63
N CYS A 183 -17.77 13.40 -4.39
CA CYS A 183 -16.46 13.89 -4.64
C CYS A 183 -16.07 15.23 -3.99
N PRO A 184 -14.94 15.33 -3.30
CA PRO A 184 -14.44 16.57 -2.72
C PRO A 184 -14.26 17.71 -3.74
N PHE A 185 -14.38 17.36 -5.03
CA PHE A 185 -14.14 18.24 -6.17
C PHE A 185 -15.37 19.00 -6.62
N LEU A 186 -16.58 18.58 -6.21
CA LEU A 186 -17.81 19.29 -6.54
C LEU A 186 -17.99 20.52 -5.63
N ASN A 187 -18.27 21.63 -6.24
CA ASN A 187 -18.26 22.99 -5.68
C ASN A 187 -19.00 23.22 -4.35
N SER A 188 -19.91 22.35 -3.98
CA SER A 188 -20.74 22.50 -2.78
C SER A 188 -20.17 21.81 -1.54
N ASN A 189 -19.13 20.98 -1.66
CA ASN A 189 -18.77 20.03 -0.62
C ASN A 189 -17.45 20.31 0.14
N GLN A 190 -16.76 21.41 -0.15
CA GLN A 190 -15.60 21.81 0.68
C GLN A 190 -15.98 21.94 2.16
N SER A 191 -17.21 22.36 2.48
CA SER A 191 -17.73 22.45 3.83
C SER A 191 -17.84 21.09 4.55
N ARG A 192 -17.93 19.97 3.82
CA ARG A 192 -17.97 18.63 4.42
C ARG A 192 -16.60 17.99 4.56
N TRP A 193 -15.66 18.35 3.69
CA TRP A 193 -14.29 17.84 3.76
C TRP A 193 -13.45 18.53 4.83
N LEU A 194 -13.64 19.84 5.09
CA LEU A 194 -12.91 20.54 6.13
C LEU A 194 -13.06 19.89 7.52
N PRO A 195 -14.28 19.54 8.02
CA PRO A 195 -14.42 18.84 9.28
C PRO A 195 -13.75 17.45 9.29
N ARG A 196 -13.71 16.76 8.15
CA ARG A 196 -13.01 15.47 8.04
C ARG A 196 -11.51 15.62 8.10
N MET A 197 -10.96 16.67 7.51
CA MET A 197 -9.53 16.98 7.63
C MET A 197 -9.17 17.31 9.08
N GLU A 198 -10.02 18.00 9.83
CA GLU A 198 -9.83 18.24 11.29
C GLU A 198 -9.78 16.90 12.06
N ILE A 199 -10.60 15.92 11.69
CA ILE A 199 -10.53 14.56 12.24
C ILE A 199 -9.20 13.90 11.88
N GLY A 200 -8.73 14.05 10.66
CA GLY A 200 -7.41 13.57 10.23
C GLY A 200 -6.28 14.14 11.10
N GLU A 201 -6.32 15.44 11.43
CA GLU A 201 -5.37 16.08 12.35
C GLU A 201 -5.38 15.44 13.74
N LEU A 202 -6.57 15.21 14.30
CA LEU A 202 -6.70 14.55 15.60
C LEU A 202 -6.18 13.12 15.59
N LEU A 203 -6.38 12.39 14.48
CA LEU A 203 -5.88 11.04 14.31
C LEU A 203 -4.35 11.01 14.24
N ILE A 204 -3.73 11.93 13.50
CA ILE A 204 -2.27 12.05 13.46
C ILE A 204 -1.72 12.33 14.87
N ALA A 205 -2.29 13.27 15.59
CA ALA A 205 -1.85 13.59 16.96
C ALA A 205 -1.95 12.36 17.88
N LYS A 206 -3.05 11.59 17.78
CA LYS A 206 -3.26 10.34 18.51
C LYS A 206 -2.24 9.27 18.11
N HIS A 207 -2.01 9.07 16.81
CA HIS A 207 -1.06 8.08 16.30
C HIS A 207 0.38 8.42 16.70
N THR A 208 0.79 9.69 16.59
CA THR A 208 2.11 10.14 17.02
C THR A 208 2.33 9.83 18.50
N LYS A 209 1.37 10.17 19.37
CA LYS A 209 1.45 9.89 20.80
C LYS A 209 1.51 8.38 21.10
N SER A 210 0.70 7.59 20.38
CA SER A 210 0.71 6.12 20.52
C SER A 210 2.04 5.51 20.08
N THR A 211 2.58 5.96 18.95
CA THR A 211 3.87 5.51 18.41
C THR A 211 5.02 5.85 19.35
N GLN A 212 5.07 7.09 19.87
CA GLN A 212 6.08 7.50 20.88
C GLN A 212 6.00 6.62 22.13
N LYS A 213 4.80 6.31 22.62
CA LYS A 213 4.59 5.42 23.77
C LYS A 213 5.06 3.99 23.48
N ALA A 214 4.82 3.48 22.30
CA ALA A 214 5.28 2.15 21.90
C ALA A 214 6.82 2.11 21.77
N VAL A 215 7.42 3.13 21.17
CA VAL A 215 8.89 3.28 21.09
C VAL A 215 9.53 3.31 22.49
N ALA A 216 8.94 4.05 23.42
CA ALA A 216 9.43 4.10 24.81
C ALA A 216 9.37 2.74 25.54
N LYS A 217 8.46 1.85 25.11
CA LYS A 217 8.28 0.49 25.68
C LYS A 217 8.90 -0.60 24.82
N SER A 218 9.69 -0.23 23.81
CA SER A 218 10.28 -1.18 22.88
C SER A 218 11.30 -2.10 23.53
N PHE A 219 11.42 -3.30 23.00
CA PHE A 219 12.47 -4.25 23.35
C PHE A 219 13.64 -4.09 22.37
N LYS A 220 14.85 -3.90 22.89
CA LYS A 220 16.07 -3.66 22.11
C LYS A 220 17.07 -4.79 22.31
N PHE A 221 17.65 -5.29 21.23
CA PHE A 221 18.73 -6.27 21.28
C PHE A 221 19.68 -6.13 20.08
N LYS A 222 20.81 -6.83 20.15
CA LYS A 222 21.68 -7.08 18.99
C LYS A 222 21.61 -8.55 18.62
N SER A 223 21.52 -8.84 17.33
CA SER A 223 21.69 -10.20 16.82
C SER A 223 23.11 -10.69 16.99
N LEU A 224 23.35 -11.98 16.77
CA LEU A 224 24.70 -12.55 16.79
C LEU A 224 25.64 -11.90 15.75
N ALA A 225 25.09 -11.47 14.62
CA ALA A 225 25.82 -10.75 13.58
C ALA A 225 25.99 -9.25 13.85
N GLY A 226 25.46 -8.74 14.98
CA GLY A 226 25.60 -7.35 15.41
C GLY A 226 24.50 -6.40 14.92
N THR A 227 23.48 -6.88 14.20
CA THR A 227 22.33 -6.07 13.77
C THR A 227 21.58 -5.54 14.99
N ARG A 228 21.42 -4.21 15.08
CA ARG A 228 20.66 -3.57 16.15
C ARG A 228 19.18 -3.66 15.84
N VAL A 229 18.43 -4.35 16.67
CA VAL A 229 17.00 -4.61 16.48
C VAL A 229 16.18 -3.93 17.56
N VAL A 230 15.11 -3.28 17.14
CA VAL A 230 14.08 -2.75 18.05
C VAL A 230 12.75 -3.41 17.71
N MET A 231 12.15 -4.08 18.69
CA MET A 231 10.86 -4.74 18.56
C MET A 231 9.75 -3.99 19.29
N LEU A 232 8.62 -3.88 18.64
CA LEU A 232 7.45 -3.13 19.08
C LEU A 232 6.19 -4.02 19.03
N SER A 233 5.36 -3.97 20.04
CA SER A 233 4.05 -4.62 20.03
C SER A 233 2.93 -3.61 19.83
N ASN A 234 1.88 -4.01 19.11
CA ASN A 234 0.65 -3.23 18.93
C ASN A 234 0.89 -1.79 18.40
N VAL A 235 1.70 -1.67 17.36
CA VAL A 235 1.98 -0.41 16.66
C VAL A 235 1.23 -0.38 15.34
N GLY A 236 0.28 0.54 15.21
CA GLY A 236 -0.42 0.77 13.94
C GLY A 236 0.43 1.51 12.89
N ALA A 237 1.32 2.40 13.33
CA ALA A 237 2.17 3.22 12.44
C ALA A 237 3.62 2.75 12.47
N VAL A 238 3.89 1.56 11.90
CA VAL A 238 5.24 0.95 11.91
C VAL A 238 6.27 1.80 11.19
N ASN A 239 5.88 2.47 10.09
CA ASN A 239 6.76 3.34 9.33
C ASN A 239 7.22 4.55 10.17
N ASP A 240 6.29 5.16 10.93
CA ASP A 240 6.60 6.32 11.78
C ASP A 240 7.49 5.90 12.97
N ALA A 241 7.24 4.70 13.53
CA ALA A 241 8.09 4.14 14.57
C ALA A 241 9.52 3.87 14.04
N ALA A 242 9.65 3.32 12.83
CA ALA A 242 10.94 3.07 12.20
C ALA A 242 11.71 4.38 11.96
N GLU A 243 11.00 5.44 11.59
CA GLU A 243 11.64 6.75 11.43
C GLU A 243 12.15 7.34 12.75
N LEU A 244 11.35 7.26 13.81
CA LEU A 244 11.80 7.70 15.15
C LEU A 244 13.03 6.92 15.64
N LEU A 245 13.19 5.69 15.20
CA LEU A 245 14.27 4.77 15.61
C LEU A 245 15.43 4.67 14.60
N ARG A 246 15.41 5.47 13.53
CA ARG A 246 16.34 5.39 12.40
C ARG A 246 17.82 5.40 12.82
N GLU A 247 18.16 6.20 13.82
CA GLU A 247 19.55 6.29 14.31
C GLU A 247 19.89 5.19 15.33
N GLU A 248 18.89 4.62 15.99
CA GLU A 248 19.07 3.62 17.03
C GLU A 248 19.08 2.17 16.51
N ALA A 249 18.33 1.91 15.44
CA ALA A 249 18.09 0.56 14.91
C ALA A 249 18.55 0.39 13.47
N ASP A 250 19.07 -0.79 13.16
CA ASP A 250 19.30 -1.25 11.80
C ASP A 250 18.04 -1.95 11.26
N LEU A 251 17.26 -2.54 12.17
CA LEU A 251 16.00 -3.23 11.89
C LEU A 251 14.95 -2.90 12.96
N VAL A 252 13.81 -2.39 12.55
CA VAL A 252 12.62 -2.18 13.39
C VAL A 252 11.59 -3.23 13.05
N VAL A 253 11.06 -3.90 14.07
CA VAL A 253 10.11 -5.00 13.94
C VAL A 253 8.87 -4.70 14.76
N ALA A 254 7.74 -4.58 14.11
CA ALA A 254 6.44 -4.60 14.78
C ALA A 254 5.85 -6.00 14.70
N PHE A 255 5.19 -6.43 15.76
CA PHE A 255 4.48 -7.69 15.78
C PHE A 255 3.11 -7.56 16.44
N GLY A 256 2.22 -8.44 16.06
CA GLY A 256 0.89 -8.59 16.63
C GLY A 256 0.31 -9.96 16.30
N TYR A 257 -0.90 -10.18 16.74
CA TYR A 257 -1.62 -11.44 16.53
C TYR A 257 -2.80 -11.19 15.60
N GLU A 258 -3.06 -12.14 14.73
CA GLU A 258 -4.19 -12.14 13.81
C GLU A 258 -4.78 -13.55 13.72
N VAL A 259 -6.02 -13.63 13.23
CA VAL A 259 -6.66 -14.89 12.90
C VAL A 259 -6.93 -14.87 11.39
N GLU A 260 -6.35 -15.82 10.68
CA GLU A 260 -6.55 -16.00 9.25
C GLU A 260 -6.99 -17.45 9.00
N ASP A 261 -8.08 -17.64 8.25
CA ASP A 261 -8.68 -18.96 7.99
C ASP A 261 -8.97 -19.77 9.26
N ASN A 262 -9.46 -19.12 10.32
CA ASN A 262 -9.67 -19.67 11.66
C ASN A 262 -8.39 -20.17 12.37
N MET A 263 -7.22 -19.87 11.85
CA MET A 263 -5.94 -20.22 12.45
C MET A 263 -5.27 -19.00 13.06
N PRO A 264 -4.99 -19.01 14.36
CA PRO A 264 -4.27 -17.91 14.97
C PRO A 264 -2.80 -17.88 14.51
N LYS A 265 -2.34 -16.71 14.13
CA LYS A 265 -0.98 -16.46 13.66
C LYS A 265 -0.38 -15.25 14.39
N ILE A 266 0.94 -15.19 14.41
CA ILE A 266 1.67 -13.97 14.74
C ILE A 266 2.23 -13.38 13.46
N TYR A 267 2.03 -12.09 13.23
CA TYR A 267 2.67 -11.38 12.14
C TYR A 267 3.87 -10.59 12.64
N PHE A 268 4.90 -10.50 11.80
CA PHE A 268 6.06 -9.64 11.97
C PHE A 268 6.14 -8.68 10.77
N SER A 269 6.14 -7.40 11.05
CA SER A 269 6.31 -6.34 10.05
C SER A 269 7.65 -5.67 10.26
N THR A 270 8.54 -5.76 9.28
CA THR A 270 9.93 -5.29 9.36
C THR A 270 10.13 -4.00 8.60
N ARG A 271 10.95 -3.09 9.14
CA ARG A 271 11.33 -1.83 8.50
C ARG A 271 12.80 -1.57 8.73
N THR A 272 13.45 -1.00 7.72
CA THR A 272 14.85 -0.55 7.82
C THR A 272 15.03 0.81 7.14
N GLY A 273 15.86 1.65 7.74
CA GLY A 273 16.40 2.84 7.09
C GLY A 273 17.84 2.65 6.61
N ARG A 274 18.38 1.43 6.74
CA ARG A 274 19.81 1.10 6.50
C ARG A 274 19.93 -0.03 5.46
N SER A 275 21.00 -0.80 5.53
CA SER A 275 21.38 -1.82 4.55
C SER A 275 20.73 -3.20 4.75
N PHE A 276 19.93 -3.41 5.80
CA PHE A 276 19.24 -4.68 6.00
C PHE A 276 18.20 -4.91 4.89
N ASP A 277 18.17 -6.09 4.29
CA ASP A 277 17.17 -6.43 3.26
C ASP A 277 15.96 -7.13 3.90
N CYS A 278 14.94 -6.33 4.23
CA CYS A 278 13.68 -6.84 4.77
C CYS A 278 12.96 -7.75 3.79
N GLY A 279 13.01 -7.43 2.48
CA GLY A 279 12.32 -8.20 1.45
C GLY A 279 12.83 -9.63 1.34
N THR A 280 14.14 -9.80 1.20
CA THR A 280 14.77 -11.13 1.15
C THR A 280 14.56 -11.88 2.45
N PHE A 281 14.80 -11.24 3.61
CA PHE A 281 14.57 -11.86 4.92
C PHE A 281 13.14 -12.40 5.08
N CYS A 282 12.14 -11.57 4.80
CA CYS A 282 10.74 -11.99 4.94
C CYS A 282 10.32 -13.05 3.92
N LYS A 283 10.81 -12.96 2.67
CA LYS A 283 10.55 -13.95 1.62
C LYS A 283 11.06 -15.35 2.01
N ASP A 284 12.24 -15.44 2.59
CA ASP A 284 12.83 -16.71 3.05
C ASP A 284 12.04 -17.33 4.23
N HIS A 285 11.17 -16.53 4.86
CA HIS A 285 10.28 -16.98 5.93
C HIS A 285 8.81 -17.08 5.50
N GLY A 286 8.55 -17.18 4.19
CA GLY A 286 7.20 -17.38 3.64
C GLY A 286 6.35 -16.11 3.54
N GLY A 287 6.97 -14.95 3.72
CA GLY A 287 6.35 -13.64 3.55
C GLY A 287 6.82 -12.91 2.28
N GLY A 288 6.92 -11.58 2.35
CA GLY A 288 7.39 -10.77 1.23
C GLY A 288 7.34 -9.29 1.52
N GLY A 289 7.61 -8.49 0.49
CA GLY A 289 7.61 -7.03 0.54
C GLY A 289 8.83 -6.43 -0.18
N HIS A 290 9.11 -5.18 0.16
CA HIS A 290 10.23 -4.43 -0.41
C HIS A 290 11.50 -4.55 0.44
N THR A 291 12.65 -4.21 -0.13
CA THR A 291 13.94 -4.19 0.58
C THR A 291 13.91 -3.43 1.90
N LYS A 292 13.16 -2.33 1.98
CA LYS A 292 13.05 -1.50 3.19
C LYS A 292 11.85 -1.79 4.08
N ALA A 293 10.86 -2.52 3.57
CA ALA A 293 9.59 -2.76 4.26
C ALA A 293 8.98 -4.08 3.82
N ALA A 294 8.89 -5.05 4.72
CA ALA A 294 8.40 -6.38 4.43
C ALA A 294 7.73 -7.00 5.67
N GLY A 295 7.08 -8.13 5.51
CA GLY A 295 6.48 -8.86 6.61
C GLY A 295 6.31 -10.33 6.33
N PHE A 296 6.13 -11.11 7.40
CA PHE A 296 5.81 -12.53 7.33
C PHE A 296 4.98 -12.96 8.54
N ASN A 297 4.27 -14.08 8.39
CA ASN A 297 3.43 -14.65 9.42
C ASN A 297 4.02 -15.98 9.89
N MET A 298 3.80 -16.29 11.17
CA MET A 298 4.14 -17.60 11.74
C MET A 298 2.91 -18.19 12.44
N PRO A 299 2.69 -19.52 12.35
CA PRO A 299 1.60 -20.17 13.07
C PRO A 299 1.87 -20.15 14.58
N LEU A 300 0.81 -20.09 15.37
CA LEU A 300 0.91 -20.31 16.81
C LEU A 300 1.01 -21.82 17.13
N PRO A 301 1.64 -22.20 18.27
CA PRO A 301 2.00 -21.36 19.40
C PRO A 301 3.40 -20.73 19.26
N VAL A 302 3.48 -19.41 19.40
CA VAL A 302 4.73 -18.68 19.63
C VAL A 302 4.72 -18.20 21.07
N LEU A 303 5.48 -18.85 21.95
CA LEU A 303 5.46 -18.55 23.38
C LEU A 303 6.02 -17.16 23.71
N ASN A 304 7.04 -16.74 22.99
CA ASN A 304 7.67 -15.44 23.19
C ASN A 304 8.12 -14.84 21.85
N PRO A 305 7.38 -13.84 21.31
CA PRO A 305 7.70 -13.22 20.04
C PRO A 305 9.13 -12.65 19.94
N TYR A 306 9.61 -12.09 21.02
CA TYR A 306 10.96 -11.49 21.05
C TYR A 306 12.06 -12.55 20.87
N THR A 307 11.97 -13.65 21.62
CA THR A 307 12.92 -14.75 21.53
C THR A 307 12.82 -15.45 20.17
N THR A 308 11.59 -15.71 19.70
CA THR A 308 11.37 -16.36 18.41
C THR A 308 11.94 -15.53 17.26
N PHE A 309 11.63 -14.24 17.20
CA PHE A 309 12.17 -13.37 16.14
C PHE A 309 13.70 -13.31 16.20
N ARG A 310 14.30 -13.20 17.38
CA ARG A 310 15.74 -13.20 17.56
C ARG A 310 16.38 -14.48 17.01
N GLN A 311 15.84 -15.64 17.35
CA GLN A 311 16.34 -16.93 16.86
C GLN A 311 16.25 -17.05 15.32
N VAL A 312 15.11 -16.65 14.76
CA VAL A 312 14.90 -16.64 13.30
C VAL A 312 15.93 -15.73 12.62
N LEU A 313 16.14 -14.54 13.15
CA LEU A 313 17.13 -13.59 12.60
C LEU A 313 18.56 -14.11 12.72
N ASP A 314 18.95 -14.61 13.89
CA ASP A 314 20.32 -15.13 14.13
C ASP A 314 20.63 -16.29 13.17
N ILE A 315 19.69 -17.23 12.96
CA ILE A 315 19.84 -18.35 12.03
C ILE A 315 19.97 -17.85 10.58
N TRP A 316 19.10 -16.91 10.18
CA TRP A 316 19.12 -16.36 8.84
C TRP A 316 20.43 -15.61 8.53
N GLU A 317 20.89 -14.76 9.45
CA GLU A 317 22.14 -14.02 9.28
C GLU A 317 23.37 -14.94 9.20
N MET A 318 23.41 -16.01 10.01
CA MET A 318 24.49 -17.02 9.93
C MET A 318 24.52 -17.69 8.55
N GLY A 319 23.37 -18.05 8.00
CA GLY A 319 23.27 -18.68 6.66
C GLY A 319 23.70 -17.76 5.52
N HIS A 320 23.40 -16.45 5.62
CA HIS A 320 23.67 -15.48 4.55
C HIS A 320 25.05 -14.81 4.62
N ARG A 321 25.69 -14.79 5.79
CA ARG A 321 27.01 -14.19 5.96
C ARG A 321 28.19 -15.17 5.87
N SER A 322 27.92 -16.47 5.88
CA SER A 322 28.96 -17.51 5.82
C SER A 322 28.66 -18.52 4.71
N PRO A 323 29.25 -18.39 3.50
CA PRO A 323 29.06 -19.37 2.43
C PRO A 323 29.63 -20.77 2.72
N GLN A 324 30.16 -21.03 3.92
CA GLN A 324 30.90 -22.25 4.21
C GLN A 324 30.47 -23.01 5.49
N LEU A 325 29.39 -22.63 6.17
CA LEU A 325 28.90 -23.44 7.28
C LEU A 325 27.77 -24.38 6.81
N PRO A 326 27.82 -25.68 7.18
CA PRO A 326 26.75 -26.61 6.86
C PRO A 326 25.45 -26.15 7.53
N LEU A 327 24.36 -26.22 6.77
CA LEU A 327 23.00 -25.94 7.25
C LEU A 327 22.75 -26.76 8.52
N LEU A 328 22.47 -26.07 9.62
CA LEU A 328 21.95 -26.74 10.80
C LEU A 328 20.63 -27.45 10.43
N PRO A 329 20.40 -28.66 10.97
CA PRO A 329 19.18 -29.39 10.65
C PRO A 329 17.94 -28.55 10.99
N THR A 330 17.01 -28.48 10.06
CA THR A 330 15.73 -27.79 10.21
C THR A 330 15.05 -28.26 11.50
N PRO A 331 14.62 -27.35 12.39
CA PRO A 331 13.93 -27.76 13.61
C PRO A 331 12.74 -28.66 13.28
N PRO A 332 12.45 -29.70 14.07
CA PRO A 332 11.47 -30.73 13.75
C PRO A 332 10.03 -30.24 13.55
N TYR A 333 9.72 -29.00 13.90
CA TYR A 333 8.41 -28.35 13.72
C TYR A 333 8.23 -27.64 12.37
N MET A 334 9.25 -27.64 11.47
CA MET A 334 9.15 -27.06 10.12
C MET A 334 8.90 -28.09 9.02
N LYS A 335 8.58 -29.35 9.34
CA LYS A 335 8.13 -30.31 8.33
C LYS A 335 6.64 -30.10 8.09
N PRO A 336 6.19 -29.89 6.85
CA PRO A 336 4.76 -29.91 6.55
C PRO A 336 4.20 -31.29 6.92
N MET A 337 3.11 -31.30 7.68
CA MET A 337 2.29 -32.49 7.89
C MET A 337 1.60 -32.90 6.59
#